data_a3375ecf4507a3d50ded96461e854ab4
#
_entry.id   a3375ecf4507a3d50ded96461e854ab4
#
_cell.length_a   1.000
_cell.length_b   1.000
_cell.length_c   1.000
_cell.angle_alpha   90.00
_cell.angle_beta   90.00
_cell.angle_gamma   90.00
#
_symmetry.space_group_name_H-M   'P 1'
#
loop_
_entity.id
_entity.type
_entity.pdbx_description
1 polymer ?
#
loop_
_entity_poly.entity_id
_entity_poly.type
_entity_poly.pdbx_seq_one_letter_code
_entity_poly.pdbx_strand_id
1 'polypeptide(L)'
;MILDREALGAMLLQAAKLLEENTQYLSDIDSRFGDGDHGITMGKIAKLIQERVPQWGEDSIKDFLDSLGMAIMEVKGGSAGPLYGTMIGGLGVNLDDDASQVDEAGLKAMFAGCLSEMEDITTAKVGDKTMMDALIPAVQTAQQTQGDCKAILEAAAQAAQEGAKASEQFVSKFGRARSYKEQTIGTPDAGAVSTALFFRGLAQGI
;
A
#
# COMPACT_ATOMS: atom_id res chain seq x y z
N MET A 1 5.89 17.43 -12.67
CA MET A 1 6.25 17.72 -11.25
C MET A 1 7.32 16.75 -10.84
N ILE A 2 8.36 17.19 -10.13
CA ILE A 2 9.43 16.32 -9.62
C ILE A 2 9.17 16.10 -8.13
N LEU A 3 9.28 14.85 -7.69
CA LEU A 3 9.15 14.43 -6.29
C LEU A 3 10.54 14.23 -5.72
N ASP A 4 10.92 15.06 -4.80
CA ASP A 4 12.14 14.90 -4.01
C ASP A 4 11.86 14.18 -2.68
N ARG A 5 12.86 14.04 -1.83
CA ARG A 5 12.76 13.43 -0.51
C ARG A 5 11.69 14.08 0.37
N GLU A 6 11.57 15.41 0.31
CA GLU A 6 10.59 16.15 1.13
C GLU A 6 9.16 15.83 0.67
N ALA A 7 8.90 15.86 -0.65
CA ALA A 7 7.62 15.51 -1.22
C ALA A 7 7.23 14.04 -0.94
N LEU A 8 8.17 13.11 -1.16
CA LEU A 8 7.93 11.69 -0.87
C LEU A 8 7.71 11.43 0.63
N GLY A 9 8.45 12.13 1.49
CA GLY A 9 8.25 12.08 2.93
C GLY A 9 6.86 12.57 3.34
N ALA A 10 6.39 13.68 2.79
CA ALA A 10 5.05 14.21 3.03
C ALA A 10 3.96 13.23 2.57
N MET A 11 4.13 12.60 1.40
CA MET A 11 3.22 11.58 0.88
C MET A 11 3.14 10.36 1.82
N LEU A 12 4.27 9.85 2.28
CA LEU A 12 4.32 8.72 3.22
C LEU A 12 3.70 9.07 4.58
N LEU A 13 3.95 10.26 5.11
CA LEU A 13 3.34 10.74 6.36
C LEU A 13 1.82 10.89 6.23
N GLN A 14 1.33 11.40 5.12
CA GLN A 14 -0.12 11.50 4.89
C GLN A 14 -0.76 10.12 4.74
N ALA A 15 -0.09 9.16 4.09
CA ALA A 15 -0.54 7.78 4.02
C ALA A 15 -0.59 7.14 5.42
N ALA A 16 0.45 7.31 6.22
CA ALA A 16 0.49 6.83 7.60
C ALA A 16 -0.64 7.43 8.45
N LYS A 17 -0.90 8.72 8.33
CA LYS A 17 -2.00 9.40 9.02
C LYS A 17 -3.35 8.77 8.68
N LEU A 18 -3.64 8.54 7.40
CA LEU A 18 -4.90 7.91 7.00
C LEU A 18 -5.04 6.48 7.51
N LEU A 19 -3.96 5.71 7.55
CA LEU A 19 -3.96 4.37 8.14
C LEU A 19 -4.25 4.42 9.64
N GLU A 20 -3.61 5.33 10.38
CA GLU A 20 -3.81 5.49 11.82
C GLU A 20 -5.24 5.92 12.16
N GLU A 21 -5.80 6.89 11.43
CA GLU A 21 -7.17 7.37 11.62
C GLU A 21 -8.23 6.30 11.33
N ASN A 22 -7.89 5.26 10.56
CA ASN A 22 -8.83 4.20 10.18
C ASN A 22 -8.58 2.85 10.87
N THR A 23 -7.73 2.79 11.90
CA THR A 23 -7.39 1.53 12.59
C THR A 23 -8.61 0.79 13.14
N GLN A 24 -9.55 1.50 13.76
CA GLN A 24 -10.78 0.87 14.28
C GLN A 24 -11.63 0.29 13.15
N TYR A 25 -11.85 1.04 12.09
CA TYR A 25 -12.61 0.57 10.92
C TYR A 25 -11.98 -0.65 10.26
N LEU A 26 -10.66 -0.67 10.10
CA LEU A 26 -9.93 -1.82 9.55
C LEU A 26 -10.05 -3.05 10.45
N SER A 27 -10.00 -2.88 11.77
CA SER A 27 -10.22 -3.98 12.73
C SER A 27 -11.67 -4.48 12.70
N ASP A 28 -12.66 -3.59 12.57
CA ASP A 28 -14.07 -3.96 12.49
C ASP A 28 -14.38 -4.79 11.23
N ILE A 29 -13.77 -4.43 10.08
CA ILE A 29 -13.89 -5.22 8.86
C ILE A 29 -13.27 -6.60 9.05
N ASP A 30 -12.03 -6.65 9.53
CA ASP A 30 -11.28 -7.90 9.70
C ASP A 30 -11.95 -8.83 10.70
N SER A 31 -12.51 -8.31 11.79
CA SER A 31 -13.19 -9.08 12.83
C SER A 31 -14.37 -9.92 12.35
N ARG A 32 -14.91 -9.62 11.18
CA ARG A 32 -16.05 -10.37 10.64
C ARG A 32 -15.67 -11.79 10.21
N PHE A 33 -14.45 -11.97 9.69
CA PHE A 33 -13.99 -13.24 9.15
C PHE A 33 -12.53 -13.55 9.49
N GLY A 34 -11.86 -12.67 10.26
CA GLY A 34 -10.50 -12.78 10.77
C GLY A 34 -10.44 -12.70 12.28
N ASP A 35 -9.32 -12.27 12.81
CA ASP A 35 -9.08 -12.08 14.26
C ASP A 35 -9.12 -10.63 14.71
N GLY A 36 -9.40 -9.70 13.79
CA GLY A 36 -9.54 -8.27 14.09
C GLY A 36 -8.22 -7.54 14.33
N ASP A 37 -7.08 -8.16 14.04
CA ASP A 37 -5.77 -7.57 14.32
C ASP A 37 -5.23 -6.68 13.18
N HIS A 38 -5.88 -6.67 12.00
CA HIS A 38 -5.40 -5.91 10.85
C HIS A 38 -5.26 -4.42 11.14
N GLY A 39 -6.27 -3.78 11.72
CA GLY A 39 -6.20 -2.36 12.06
C GLY A 39 -5.12 -2.06 13.11
N ILE A 40 -4.94 -2.94 14.10
CA ILE A 40 -3.86 -2.81 15.11
C ILE A 40 -2.49 -2.86 14.42
N THR A 41 -2.30 -3.78 13.49
CA THR A 41 -1.05 -3.92 12.74
C THR A 41 -0.81 -2.71 11.84
N MET A 42 -1.83 -2.23 11.15
CA MET A 42 -1.73 -1.01 10.33
C MET A 42 -1.40 0.23 11.17
N GLY A 43 -1.92 0.34 12.39
CA GLY A 43 -1.56 1.40 13.33
C GLY A 43 -0.09 1.35 13.75
N LYS A 44 0.49 0.16 13.95
CA LYS A 44 1.93 0.00 14.22
C LYS A 44 2.78 0.40 13.01
N ILE A 45 2.37 -0.01 11.80
CA ILE A 45 3.04 0.37 10.55
C ILE A 45 3.00 1.89 10.37
N ALA A 46 1.85 2.52 10.59
CA ALA A 46 1.68 3.96 10.51
C ALA A 46 2.64 4.70 11.45
N LYS A 47 2.72 4.28 12.71
CA LYS A 47 3.66 4.86 13.69
C LYS A 47 5.11 4.70 13.25
N LEU A 48 5.48 3.53 12.74
CA LEU A 48 6.84 3.28 12.25
C LEU A 48 7.20 4.23 11.09
N ILE A 49 6.29 4.45 10.14
CA ILE A 49 6.49 5.43 9.05
C ILE A 49 6.66 6.84 9.62
N GLN A 50 5.80 7.25 10.56
CA GLN A 50 5.86 8.56 11.22
C GLN A 50 7.17 8.78 12.00
N GLU A 51 7.76 7.71 12.56
CA GLU A 51 9.04 7.76 13.25
C GLU A 51 10.23 7.80 12.29
N ARG A 52 10.18 7.04 11.19
CA ARG A 52 11.29 6.88 10.25
C ARG A 52 11.42 8.03 9.26
N VAL A 53 10.32 8.55 8.74
CA VAL A 53 10.36 9.62 7.73
C VAL A 53 11.08 10.88 8.24
N PRO A 54 10.85 11.40 9.46
CA PRO A 54 11.61 12.56 9.98
C PRO A 54 13.10 12.27 10.18
N GLN A 55 13.49 11.00 10.25
CA GLN A 55 14.88 10.56 10.43
C GLN A 55 15.54 10.22 9.08
N TRP A 56 14.87 10.42 7.97
CA TRP A 56 15.43 10.24 6.63
C TRP A 56 16.58 11.22 6.40
N GLY A 57 17.81 10.73 6.57
CA GLY A 57 19.03 11.51 6.50
C GLY A 57 19.49 11.77 5.06
N GLU A 58 20.71 11.35 4.74
CA GLU A 58 21.32 11.52 3.40
C GLU A 58 21.11 10.30 2.48
N ASP A 59 20.36 9.29 2.93
CA ASP A 59 20.09 8.10 2.15
C ASP A 59 19.36 8.43 0.84
N SER A 60 19.65 7.69 -0.21
CA SER A 60 18.89 7.75 -1.46
C SER A 60 17.42 7.36 -1.23
N ILE A 61 16.56 7.70 -2.19
CA ILE A 61 15.15 7.31 -2.12
C ILE A 61 15.03 5.78 -2.06
N LYS A 62 15.84 5.08 -2.85
CA LYS A 62 15.90 3.61 -2.90
C LYS A 62 16.29 3.02 -1.55
N ASP A 63 17.41 3.45 -0.98
CA ASP A 63 17.92 2.91 0.30
C ASP A 63 16.95 3.17 1.45
N PHE A 64 16.34 4.36 1.48
CA PHE A 64 15.35 4.67 2.50
C PHE A 64 14.12 3.77 2.39
N LEU A 65 13.58 3.57 1.19
CA LEU A 65 12.39 2.73 0.99
C LEU A 65 12.68 1.26 1.30
N ASP A 66 13.86 0.75 0.94
CA ASP A 66 14.30 -0.60 1.29
C ASP A 66 14.42 -0.76 2.81
N SER A 67 15.11 0.15 3.48
CA SER A 67 15.25 0.16 4.94
C SER A 67 13.91 0.27 5.66
N LEU A 68 12.99 1.11 5.16
CA LEU A 68 11.64 1.24 5.70
C LEU A 68 10.83 -0.05 5.49
N GLY A 69 10.91 -0.64 4.31
CA GLY A 69 10.27 -1.91 3.98
C GLY A 69 10.72 -3.04 4.92
N MET A 70 12.04 -3.18 5.12
CA MET A 70 12.61 -4.17 6.06
C MET A 70 12.10 -3.95 7.49
N ALA A 71 12.09 -2.70 7.96
CA ALA A 71 11.58 -2.39 9.30
C ALA A 71 10.08 -2.72 9.46
N ILE A 72 9.29 -2.51 8.40
CA ILE A 72 7.85 -2.85 8.40
C ILE A 72 7.64 -4.37 8.42
N MET A 73 8.47 -5.15 7.73
CA MET A 73 8.40 -6.62 7.76
C MET A 73 8.53 -7.19 9.17
N GLU A 74 9.25 -6.51 10.07
CA GLU A 74 9.44 -6.93 11.47
C GLU A 74 8.23 -6.59 12.36
N VAL A 75 7.25 -5.83 11.88
CA VAL A 75 6.06 -5.47 12.66
C VAL A 75 5.23 -6.73 12.95
N LYS A 76 5.06 -7.02 14.23
CA LYS A 76 4.29 -8.17 14.68
C LYS A 76 2.79 -7.95 14.52
N GLY A 77 2.13 -8.85 13.80
CA GLY A 77 0.69 -8.87 13.59
C GLY A 77 0.33 -9.49 12.24
N GLY A 78 -0.06 -10.76 12.22
CA GLY A 78 -0.52 -11.48 11.02
C GLY A 78 0.43 -11.38 9.82
N SER A 79 -0.14 -11.39 8.62
CA SER A 79 0.60 -11.25 7.34
C SER A 79 0.80 -9.79 6.89
N ALA A 80 0.18 -8.83 7.58
CA ALA A 80 0.21 -7.43 7.12
C ALA A 80 1.62 -6.82 7.17
N GLY A 81 2.43 -7.11 8.21
CA GLY A 81 3.81 -6.66 8.29
C GLY A 81 4.64 -7.08 7.06
N PRO A 82 4.82 -8.38 6.80
CA PRO A 82 5.53 -8.87 5.62
C PRO A 82 4.98 -8.32 4.30
N LEU A 83 3.67 -8.31 4.09
CA LEU A 83 3.06 -7.84 2.84
C LEU A 83 3.27 -6.33 2.63
N TYR A 84 3.04 -5.51 3.66
CA TYR A 84 3.27 -4.06 3.57
C TYR A 84 4.75 -3.70 3.47
N GLY A 85 5.62 -4.45 4.16
CA GLY A 85 7.06 -4.28 4.04
C GLY A 85 7.55 -4.54 2.62
N THR A 86 7.10 -5.63 1.99
CA THR A 86 7.38 -5.92 0.58
C THR A 86 6.81 -4.85 -0.36
N MET A 87 5.56 -4.42 -0.13
CA MET A 87 4.92 -3.39 -0.95
C MET A 87 5.71 -2.06 -0.90
N ILE A 88 6.12 -1.62 0.29
CA ILE A 88 6.82 -0.33 0.46
C ILE A 88 8.27 -0.42 0.01
N GLY A 89 8.99 -1.48 0.37
CA GLY A 89 10.35 -1.72 -0.13
C GLY A 89 10.39 -1.83 -1.66
N GLY A 90 9.40 -2.49 -2.25
CA GLY A 90 9.25 -2.64 -3.69
C GLY A 90 9.13 -1.32 -4.46
N LEU A 91 8.69 -0.23 -3.81
CA LEU A 91 8.69 1.09 -4.43
C LEU A 91 10.11 1.57 -4.82
N GLY A 92 11.16 1.07 -4.17
CA GLY A 92 12.54 1.46 -4.44
C GLY A 92 13.26 0.62 -5.50
N VAL A 93 12.82 -0.62 -5.78
CA VAL A 93 13.64 -1.61 -6.50
C VAL A 93 13.99 -1.22 -7.94
N ASN A 94 13.14 -0.46 -8.62
CA ASN A 94 13.34 0.00 -9.99
C ASN A 94 13.96 1.41 -10.09
N LEU A 95 14.38 2.00 -8.97
CA LEU A 95 15.09 3.28 -8.96
C LEU A 95 16.61 3.08 -9.06
N ASP A 96 17.29 4.10 -9.56
CA ASP A 96 18.75 4.15 -9.50
C ASP A 96 19.24 4.19 -8.05
N ASP A 97 20.43 3.64 -7.77
CA ASP A 97 20.96 3.51 -6.41
C ASP A 97 21.16 4.86 -5.70
N ASP A 98 21.43 5.92 -6.46
CA ASP A 98 21.63 7.29 -5.97
C ASP A 98 20.44 8.24 -6.22
N ALA A 99 19.26 7.67 -6.53
CA ALA A 99 18.07 8.47 -6.81
C ALA A 99 17.73 9.42 -5.66
N SER A 100 17.77 10.72 -5.92
CA SER A 100 17.44 11.80 -4.98
C SER A 100 16.12 12.49 -5.32
N GLN A 101 15.56 12.22 -6.49
CA GLN A 101 14.29 12.76 -6.98
C GLN A 101 13.67 11.81 -8.01
N VAL A 102 12.37 11.91 -8.20
CA VAL A 102 11.58 11.10 -9.14
C VAL A 102 10.69 12.00 -9.98
N ASP A 103 10.70 11.77 -11.27
CA ASP A 103 9.74 12.34 -12.23
C ASP A 103 8.56 11.38 -12.48
N GLU A 104 7.76 11.65 -13.49
CA GLU A 104 6.62 10.83 -13.87
C GLU A 104 7.01 9.40 -14.27
N ALA A 105 8.14 9.25 -14.94
CA ALA A 105 8.65 7.93 -15.34
C ALA A 105 9.17 7.16 -14.12
N GLY A 106 9.90 7.83 -13.23
CA GLY A 106 10.37 7.28 -11.97
C GLY A 106 9.21 6.85 -11.05
N LEU A 107 8.14 7.67 -10.94
CA LEU A 107 6.96 7.31 -10.15
C LEU A 107 6.27 6.05 -10.70
N LYS A 108 6.17 5.92 -12.01
CA LYS A 108 5.66 4.69 -12.64
C LYS A 108 6.57 3.50 -12.39
N ALA A 109 7.89 3.70 -12.45
CA ALA A 109 8.87 2.66 -12.13
C ALA A 109 8.74 2.19 -10.66
N MET A 110 8.53 3.12 -9.70
CA MET A 110 8.25 2.78 -8.30
C MET A 110 7.03 1.87 -8.17
N PHE A 111 5.91 2.23 -8.79
CA PHE A 111 4.69 1.40 -8.72
C PHE A 111 4.85 0.05 -9.42
N ALA A 112 5.57 0.00 -10.54
CA ALA A 112 5.88 -1.27 -11.21
C ALA A 112 6.72 -2.18 -10.33
N GLY A 113 7.75 -1.66 -9.66
CA GLY A 113 8.59 -2.40 -8.72
C GLY A 113 7.77 -2.93 -7.53
N CYS A 114 6.95 -2.07 -6.95
CA CYS A 114 6.02 -2.44 -5.88
C CYS A 114 5.14 -3.65 -6.27
N LEU A 115 4.53 -3.63 -7.44
CA LEU A 115 3.68 -4.73 -7.90
C LEU A 115 4.49 -6.00 -8.18
N SER A 116 5.66 -5.87 -8.84
CA SER A 116 6.53 -7.01 -9.16
C SER A 116 6.96 -7.76 -7.89
N GLU A 117 7.44 -7.05 -6.86
CA GLU A 117 7.83 -7.66 -5.59
C GLU A 117 6.65 -8.35 -4.88
N MET A 118 5.47 -7.77 -4.98
CA MET A 118 4.27 -8.41 -4.43
C MET A 118 3.87 -9.66 -5.19
N GLU A 119 3.96 -9.68 -6.53
CA GLU A 119 3.66 -10.86 -7.35
C GLU A 119 4.64 -12.02 -7.11
N ASP A 120 5.86 -11.75 -6.66
CA ASP A 120 6.84 -12.76 -6.28
C ASP A 120 6.48 -13.50 -4.96
N ILE A 121 5.76 -12.84 -4.05
CA ILE A 121 5.42 -13.42 -2.75
C ILE A 121 3.97 -13.88 -2.62
N THR A 122 3.08 -13.54 -3.57
CA THR A 122 1.69 -13.98 -3.57
C THR A 122 1.18 -14.30 -4.97
N THR A 123 0.33 -15.31 -5.06
CA THR A 123 -0.39 -15.67 -6.29
C THR A 123 -1.77 -15.02 -6.38
N ALA A 124 -2.13 -14.16 -5.41
CA ALA A 124 -3.43 -13.50 -5.38
C ALA A 124 -3.62 -12.55 -6.56
N LYS A 125 -4.81 -12.52 -7.09
CA LYS A 125 -5.22 -11.71 -8.26
C LYS A 125 -6.46 -10.91 -7.95
N VAL A 126 -6.80 -9.99 -8.83
CA VAL A 126 -8.08 -9.29 -8.78
C VAL A 126 -9.23 -10.32 -8.78
N GLY A 127 -10.13 -10.20 -7.82
CA GLY A 127 -11.23 -11.15 -7.59
C GLY A 127 -10.96 -12.19 -6.49
N ASP A 128 -9.78 -12.17 -5.86
CA ASP A 128 -9.41 -13.11 -4.80
C ASP A 128 -9.70 -12.59 -3.39
N LYS A 129 -10.13 -11.34 -3.28
CA LYS A 129 -10.48 -10.64 -2.03
C LYS A 129 -9.28 -10.51 -1.10
N THR A 130 -8.29 -9.75 -1.57
CA THR A 130 -7.04 -9.44 -0.88
C THR A 130 -6.60 -8.01 -1.18
N MET A 131 -5.50 -7.54 -0.57
CA MET A 131 -4.89 -6.26 -0.90
C MET A 131 -4.57 -6.08 -2.40
N MET A 132 -4.39 -7.19 -3.14
CA MET A 132 -4.10 -7.16 -4.57
C MET A 132 -5.28 -6.64 -5.40
N ASP A 133 -6.52 -6.70 -4.88
CA ASP A 133 -7.69 -6.11 -5.52
C ASP A 133 -7.63 -4.58 -5.59
N ALA A 134 -6.88 -3.94 -4.70
CA ALA A 134 -6.60 -2.51 -4.76
C ALA A 134 -5.27 -2.20 -5.45
N LEU A 135 -4.21 -2.96 -5.15
CA LEU A 135 -2.86 -2.71 -5.64
C LEU A 135 -2.75 -2.86 -7.16
N ILE A 136 -3.23 -3.98 -7.71
CA ILE A 136 -3.11 -4.26 -9.16
C ILE A 136 -3.80 -3.17 -9.99
N PRO A 137 -5.07 -2.79 -9.74
CA PRO A 137 -5.71 -1.72 -10.49
C PRO A 137 -5.03 -0.36 -10.33
N ALA A 138 -4.55 -0.04 -9.13
CA ALA A 138 -3.81 1.20 -8.87
C ALA A 138 -2.57 1.31 -9.75
N VAL A 139 -1.74 0.27 -9.76
CA VAL A 139 -0.50 0.25 -10.55
C VAL A 139 -0.80 0.26 -12.04
N GLN A 140 -1.73 -0.56 -12.52
CA GLN A 140 -2.10 -0.61 -13.93
C GLN A 140 -2.63 0.75 -14.42
N THR A 141 -3.46 1.43 -13.63
CA THR A 141 -3.97 2.75 -13.96
C THR A 141 -2.85 3.79 -13.96
N ALA A 142 -1.95 3.76 -12.98
CA ALA A 142 -0.78 4.64 -12.94
C ALA A 142 0.08 4.51 -14.21
N GLN A 143 0.34 3.27 -14.67
CA GLN A 143 1.12 3.02 -15.88
C GLN A 143 0.49 3.62 -17.15
N GLN A 144 -0.84 3.62 -17.23
CA GLN A 144 -1.59 4.10 -18.40
C GLN A 144 -1.87 5.62 -18.34
N THR A 145 -1.84 6.23 -17.16
CA THR A 145 -2.17 7.64 -16.99
C THR A 145 -1.10 8.52 -17.61
N GLN A 146 -1.56 9.50 -18.41
CA GLN A 146 -0.72 10.57 -18.95
C GLN A 146 -0.88 11.80 -18.06
N GLY A 147 0.19 12.57 -17.90
CA GLY A 147 0.18 13.78 -17.09
C GLY A 147 1.34 13.80 -16.10
N ASP A 148 1.28 14.72 -15.15
CA ASP A 148 2.29 14.88 -14.12
C ASP A 148 2.12 13.87 -12.96
N CYS A 149 3.06 13.87 -12.01
CA CYS A 149 3.01 12.97 -10.86
C CYS A 149 1.70 13.05 -10.08
N LYS A 150 1.12 14.26 -9.97
CA LYS A 150 -0.15 14.43 -9.27
C LYS A 150 -1.29 13.70 -9.99
N ALA A 151 -1.41 13.85 -11.30
CA ALA A 151 -2.42 13.15 -12.08
C ALA A 151 -2.27 11.62 -11.98
N ILE A 152 -1.04 11.10 -11.99
CA ILE A 152 -0.75 9.68 -11.83
C ILE A 152 -1.17 9.17 -10.45
N LEU A 153 -0.84 9.91 -9.38
CA LEU A 153 -1.19 9.57 -8.01
C LEU A 153 -2.70 9.59 -7.77
N GLU A 154 -3.39 10.61 -8.26
CA GLU A 154 -4.86 10.72 -8.14
C GLU A 154 -5.56 9.57 -8.87
N ALA A 155 -5.12 9.24 -10.08
CA ALA A 155 -5.67 8.13 -10.85
C ALA A 155 -5.42 6.76 -10.18
N ALA A 156 -4.22 6.55 -9.65
CA ALA A 156 -3.88 5.33 -8.90
C ALA A 156 -4.73 5.21 -7.62
N ALA A 157 -4.90 6.30 -6.87
CA ALA A 157 -5.71 6.32 -5.65
C ALA A 157 -7.19 6.02 -5.94
N GLN A 158 -7.73 6.58 -7.01
CA GLN A 158 -9.10 6.31 -7.45
C GLN A 158 -9.28 4.82 -7.82
N ALA A 159 -8.36 4.26 -8.60
CA ALA A 159 -8.40 2.85 -8.98
C ALA A 159 -8.24 1.91 -7.78
N ALA A 160 -7.38 2.24 -6.82
CA ALA A 160 -7.25 1.50 -5.58
C ALA A 160 -8.56 1.49 -4.77
N GLN A 161 -9.22 2.63 -4.66
CA GLN A 161 -10.50 2.77 -3.96
C GLN A 161 -11.61 1.95 -4.63
N GLU A 162 -11.68 1.98 -5.95
CA GLU A 162 -12.65 1.20 -6.72
C GLU A 162 -12.40 -0.31 -6.56
N GLY A 163 -11.14 -0.73 -6.61
CA GLY A 163 -10.73 -2.12 -6.37
C GLY A 163 -11.07 -2.59 -4.96
N ALA A 164 -10.79 -1.78 -3.94
CA ALA A 164 -11.17 -2.09 -2.56
C ALA A 164 -12.70 -2.24 -2.40
N LYS A 165 -13.47 -1.36 -3.03
CA LYS A 165 -14.94 -1.45 -3.03
C LYS A 165 -15.42 -2.70 -3.78
N ALA A 166 -14.82 -3.03 -4.92
CA ALA A 166 -15.19 -4.21 -5.69
C ALA A 166 -14.98 -5.50 -4.90
N SER A 167 -14.01 -5.53 -3.96
CA SER A 167 -13.75 -6.70 -3.10
C SER A 167 -14.96 -7.13 -2.27
N GLU A 168 -15.94 -6.25 -2.04
CA GLU A 168 -17.21 -6.59 -1.40
C GLU A 168 -17.98 -7.69 -2.13
N GLN A 169 -17.83 -7.76 -3.45
CA GLN A 169 -18.54 -8.73 -4.29
C GLN A 169 -17.79 -10.07 -4.46
N PHE A 170 -16.58 -10.17 -3.95
CA PHE A 170 -15.74 -11.34 -4.14
C PHE A 170 -15.83 -12.31 -2.96
N VAL A 171 -15.60 -13.57 -3.26
CA VAL A 171 -15.42 -14.63 -2.24
C VAL A 171 -13.93 -14.66 -1.86
N SER A 172 -13.65 -14.65 -0.56
CA SER A 172 -12.27 -14.71 -0.07
C SER A 172 -11.61 -16.05 -0.41
N LYS A 173 -10.45 -15.99 -1.06
CA LYS A 173 -9.65 -17.17 -1.45
C LYS A 173 -8.37 -17.34 -0.64
N PHE A 174 -8.02 -16.34 0.17
CA PHE A 174 -6.79 -16.31 0.97
C PHE A 174 -7.09 -16.06 2.46
N GLY A 175 -6.09 -16.28 3.29
CA GLY A 175 -6.14 -16.01 4.71
C GLY A 175 -7.22 -16.81 5.46
N ARG A 176 -7.58 -16.31 6.63
CA ARG A 176 -8.59 -16.95 7.52
C ARG A 176 -10.00 -16.86 6.93
N ALA A 177 -10.32 -15.76 6.27
CA ALA A 177 -11.62 -15.52 5.66
C ALA A 177 -12.00 -16.57 4.59
N ARG A 178 -11.02 -17.25 3.98
CA ARG A 178 -11.26 -18.32 2.99
C ARG A 178 -12.19 -19.42 3.50
N SER A 179 -12.17 -19.70 4.79
CA SER A 179 -13.00 -20.76 5.40
C SER A 179 -14.48 -20.44 5.38
N TYR A 180 -14.85 -19.14 5.28
CA TYR A 180 -16.22 -18.66 5.30
C TYR A 180 -16.88 -18.60 3.91
N LYS A 181 -16.10 -18.79 2.83
CA LYS A 181 -16.60 -18.88 1.45
C LYS A 181 -17.52 -17.71 1.08
N GLU A 182 -18.71 -17.99 0.54
CA GLU A 182 -19.70 -17.02 0.08
C GLU A 182 -20.22 -16.09 1.20
N GLN A 183 -20.06 -16.46 2.47
CA GLN A 183 -20.41 -15.59 3.59
C GLN A 183 -19.58 -14.30 3.62
N THR A 184 -18.41 -14.29 2.97
CA THR A 184 -17.54 -13.12 2.88
C THR A 184 -18.05 -12.04 1.91
N ILE A 185 -19.02 -12.36 1.04
CA ILE A 185 -19.66 -11.39 0.15
C ILE A 185 -20.43 -10.35 0.97
N GLY A 186 -20.35 -9.08 0.55
CA GLY A 186 -21.01 -7.96 1.22
C GLY A 186 -20.13 -7.27 2.29
N THR A 187 -18.91 -7.74 2.48
CA THR A 187 -17.90 -7.09 3.34
C THR A 187 -16.64 -6.82 2.50
N PRO A 188 -16.05 -5.62 2.53
CA PRO A 188 -14.81 -5.38 1.82
C PRO A 188 -13.64 -6.16 2.45
N ASP A 189 -12.57 -6.36 1.71
CA ASP A 189 -11.32 -6.90 2.25
C ASP A 189 -10.55 -5.83 3.03
N ALA A 190 -10.14 -6.12 4.27
CA ALA A 190 -9.43 -5.17 5.12
C ALA A 190 -8.08 -4.75 4.50
N GLY A 191 -7.36 -5.70 3.87
CA GLY A 191 -6.11 -5.42 3.16
C GLY A 191 -6.32 -4.54 1.93
N ALA A 192 -7.38 -4.76 1.15
CA ALA A 192 -7.72 -3.90 0.02
C ALA A 192 -8.07 -2.48 0.48
N VAL A 193 -8.84 -2.34 1.56
CA VAL A 193 -9.21 -1.02 2.11
C VAL A 193 -7.98 -0.28 2.62
N SER A 194 -7.09 -0.93 3.38
CA SER A 194 -5.87 -0.28 3.87
C SER A 194 -4.92 0.09 2.73
N THR A 195 -4.82 -0.72 1.67
CA THR A 195 -4.05 -0.39 0.47
C THR A 195 -4.64 0.83 -0.25
N ALA A 196 -5.96 0.93 -0.38
CA ALA A 196 -6.63 2.11 -0.95
C ALA A 196 -6.39 3.37 -0.10
N LEU A 197 -6.40 3.25 1.24
CA LEU A 197 -6.04 4.35 2.14
C LEU A 197 -4.60 4.81 1.95
N PHE A 198 -3.67 3.87 1.77
CA PHE A 198 -2.27 4.17 1.48
C PHE A 198 -2.12 4.97 0.19
N PHE A 199 -2.66 4.50 -0.94
CA PHE A 199 -2.61 5.22 -2.21
C PHE A 199 -3.30 6.60 -2.13
N ARG A 200 -4.44 6.69 -1.44
CA ARG A 200 -5.12 7.97 -1.20
C ARG A 200 -4.23 8.94 -0.41
N GLY A 201 -3.53 8.43 0.59
CA GLY A 201 -2.58 9.24 1.36
C GLY A 201 -1.41 9.73 0.53
N LEU A 202 -0.84 8.89 -0.33
CA LEU A 202 0.19 9.30 -1.27
C LEU A 202 -0.29 10.46 -2.17
N ALA A 203 -1.51 10.37 -2.71
CA ALA A 203 -2.08 11.41 -3.56
C ALA A 203 -2.43 12.71 -2.81
N GLN A 204 -2.74 12.64 -1.52
CA GLN A 204 -3.09 13.81 -0.71
C GLN A 204 -1.88 14.51 -0.09
N GLY A 205 -0.74 13.84 -0.04
CA GLY A 205 0.50 14.38 0.52
C GLY A 205 1.32 15.24 -0.43
N ILE A 206 0.85 15.42 -1.69
CA ILE A 206 1.53 16.15 -2.76
C ILE A 206 0.99 17.59 -2.88
#